data_f42c9fbd3c9afb18f7d05fb51e4d8ecd
#
_entry.id   f42c9fbd3c9afb18f7d05fb51e4d8ecd
#
_cell.length_a   1.000
_cell.length_b   1.000
_cell.length_c   1.000
_cell.angle_alpha   90.00
_cell.angle_beta   90.00
_cell.angle_gamma   90.00
#
_symmetry.space_group_name_H-M   'P 1'
#
loop_
_entity.id
_entity.type
_entity.pdbx_description
1 polymer ?
#
loop_
_entity_poly.entity_id
_entity_poly.type
_entity_poly.pdbx_seq_one_letter_code
_entity_poly.pdbx_strand_id
1 'polypeptide(L)'
;YCLGGGMTLLMATDVRVAAEHATFALSEVKRGIVAGNGGTQRILDQLPRAIAMEVLLTGDRFDAATAERWGFVNKVVPLEQLQETALTYARRLNSKELALRSREMSLADGFRMELFFNRMLQATEDFKEGSAAFAEKRNARFTST
;
A
#
# COMPACT_ATOMS: atom_id res chain seq x y z
N TYR A 1 3.16 -9.39 -15.62
CA TYR A 1 3.58 -10.41 -14.68
C TYR A 1 4.32 -9.76 -13.51
N CYS A 2 3.98 -10.15 -12.30
CA CYS A 2 4.64 -9.70 -11.06
C CYS A 2 5.10 -10.95 -10.29
N LEU A 3 6.27 -11.49 -10.66
CA LEU A 3 6.76 -12.79 -10.21
C LEU A 3 8.07 -12.67 -9.45
N GLY A 4 8.25 -13.50 -8.42
CA GLY A 4 9.50 -13.57 -7.64
C GLY A 4 9.91 -12.22 -7.08
N GLY A 5 11.12 -11.76 -7.41
CA GLY A 5 11.63 -10.46 -6.98
C GLY A 5 10.73 -9.26 -7.36
N GLY A 6 9.98 -9.35 -8.47
CA GLY A 6 8.97 -8.36 -8.83
C GLY A 6 7.84 -8.27 -7.79
N MET A 7 7.35 -9.42 -7.31
CA MET A 7 6.36 -9.45 -6.25
C MET A 7 6.94 -8.96 -4.91
N THR A 8 8.19 -9.30 -4.61
CA THR A 8 8.89 -8.80 -3.42
C THR A 8 9.01 -7.27 -3.43
N LEU A 9 9.32 -6.68 -4.61
CA LEU A 9 9.36 -5.23 -4.78
C LEU A 9 7.97 -4.62 -4.62
N LEU A 10 6.93 -5.23 -5.20
CA LEU A 10 5.55 -4.77 -5.05
C LEU A 10 5.12 -4.75 -3.58
N MET A 11 5.52 -5.76 -2.79
CA MET A 11 5.24 -5.81 -1.35
C MET A 11 5.95 -4.71 -0.53
N ALA A 12 6.90 -4.01 -1.11
CA ALA A 12 7.53 -2.84 -0.48
C ALA A 12 6.75 -1.54 -0.75
N THR A 13 5.64 -1.60 -1.49
CA THR A 13 4.78 -0.45 -1.78
C THR A 13 3.50 -0.49 -0.94
N ASP A 14 2.89 0.68 -0.71
CA ASP A 14 1.76 0.85 0.21
C ASP A 14 0.40 0.72 -0.49
N VAL A 15 0.28 1.26 -1.71
CA VAL A 15 -0.94 1.21 -2.52
C VAL A 15 -0.63 0.58 -3.87
N ARG A 16 -1.46 -0.37 -4.28
CA ARG A 16 -1.23 -1.19 -5.46
C ARG A 16 -2.45 -1.20 -6.36
N VAL A 17 -2.21 -0.92 -7.64
CA VAL A 17 -3.24 -1.04 -8.69
C VAL A 17 -2.74 -2.07 -9.70
N ALA A 18 -3.60 -2.96 -10.14
CA ALA A 18 -3.26 -4.00 -11.09
C ALA A 18 -4.13 -3.93 -12.35
N ALA A 19 -3.56 -4.32 -13.48
CA ALA A 19 -4.35 -4.59 -14.68
C ALA A 19 -5.06 -5.95 -14.54
N GLU A 20 -6.24 -6.09 -15.16
CA GLU A 20 -7.07 -7.31 -15.08
C GLU A 20 -6.32 -8.60 -15.45
N HIS A 21 -5.39 -8.53 -16.42
CA HIS A 21 -4.59 -9.66 -16.87
C HIS A 21 -3.31 -9.90 -16.03
N ALA A 22 -3.09 -9.12 -14.97
CA ALA A 22 -1.90 -9.29 -14.14
C ALA A 22 -1.92 -10.61 -13.37
N THR A 23 -0.74 -11.21 -13.23
CA THR A 23 -0.55 -12.43 -12.44
C THR A 23 0.63 -12.26 -11.49
N PHE A 24 0.51 -12.85 -10.33
CA PHE A 24 1.44 -12.73 -9.20
C PHE A 24 1.92 -14.10 -8.74
N ALA A 25 3.15 -14.20 -8.26
CA ALA A 25 3.66 -15.38 -7.56
C ALA A 25 4.97 -15.11 -6.84
N LEU A 26 5.21 -15.81 -5.73
CA LEU A 26 6.55 -16.00 -5.15
C LEU A 26 7.10 -17.35 -5.62
N SER A 27 7.60 -17.37 -6.85
CA SER A 27 7.97 -18.62 -7.56
C SER A 27 9.36 -19.15 -7.21
N GLU A 28 10.05 -18.56 -6.25
CA GLU A 28 11.42 -18.91 -5.83
C GLU A 28 11.47 -20.35 -5.34
N VAL A 29 10.48 -20.82 -4.59
CA VAL A 29 10.41 -22.20 -4.08
C VAL A 29 10.46 -23.24 -5.18
N LYS A 30 9.91 -22.96 -6.36
CA LYS A 30 9.99 -23.85 -7.54
C LYS A 30 11.38 -23.96 -8.15
N ARG A 31 12.31 -23.16 -7.64
CA ARG A 31 13.73 -23.14 -8.04
C ARG A 31 14.66 -23.55 -6.90
N GLY A 32 14.11 -24.08 -5.80
CA GLY A 32 14.87 -24.54 -4.64
C GLY A 32 15.45 -23.42 -3.78
N ILE A 33 14.92 -22.18 -3.90
CA ILE A 33 15.34 -21.04 -3.09
C ILE A 33 14.13 -20.38 -2.42
N VAL A 34 14.37 -19.53 -1.43
CA VAL A 34 13.34 -18.79 -0.72
C VAL A 34 13.14 -17.39 -1.32
N ALA A 35 11.96 -16.81 -1.13
CA ALA A 35 11.68 -15.43 -1.51
C ALA A 35 12.51 -14.46 -0.64
N GLY A 36 13.63 -13.99 -1.18
CA GLY A 36 14.56 -13.08 -0.53
C GLY A 36 14.05 -11.63 -0.45
N ASN A 37 14.96 -10.72 -0.06
CA ASN A 37 14.71 -9.27 -0.01
C ASN A 37 13.44 -8.86 0.76
N GLY A 38 13.10 -9.63 1.81
CA GLY A 38 11.92 -9.42 2.64
C GLY A 38 10.63 -10.04 2.10
N GLY A 39 10.68 -10.84 1.04
CA GLY A 39 9.51 -11.52 0.48
C GLY A 39 8.80 -12.42 1.49
N THR A 40 9.55 -13.27 2.21
CA THR A 40 9.02 -14.15 3.26
C THR A 40 8.46 -13.37 4.45
N GLN A 41 9.02 -12.21 4.77
CA GLN A 41 8.60 -11.40 5.92
C GLN A 41 7.34 -10.60 5.61
N ARG A 42 7.37 -9.83 4.50
CA ARG A 42 6.28 -8.91 4.15
C ARG A 42 4.98 -9.61 3.82
N ILE A 43 5.02 -10.78 3.19
CA ILE A 43 3.79 -11.47 2.80
C ILE A 43 2.95 -11.90 4.01
N LEU A 44 3.61 -12.32 5.09
CA LEU A 44 2.94 -12.73 6.34
C LEU A 44 2.26 -11.57 7.05
N ASP A 45 2.74 -10.36 6.80
CA ASP A 45 2.15 -9.13 7.33
C ASP A 45 1.00 -8.59 6.48
N GLN A 46 0.95 -8.95 5.20
CA GLN A 46 0.04 -8.33 4.23
C GLN A 46 -1.11 -9.23 3.81
N LEU A 47 -1.01 -10.54 4.05
CA LEU A 47 -2.05 -11.51 3.75
C LEU A 47 -2.40 -12.37 4.98
N PRO A 48 -3.63 -12.86 5.07
CA PRO A 48 -3.97 -13.88 6.06
C PRO A 48 -2.99 -15.05 6.01
N ARG A 49 -2.58 -15.54 7.20
CA ARG A 49 -1.52 -16.54 7.32
C ARG A 49 -1.67 -17.75 6.40
N ALA A 50 -2.88 -18.30 6.27
CA ALA A 50 -3.12 -19.47 5.42
C ALA A 50 -2.80 -19.17 3.96
N ILE A 51 -3.26 -18.03 3.45
CA ILE A 51 -3.00 -17.58 2.07
C ILE A 51 -1.52 -17.28 1.87
N ALA A 52 -0.90 -16.56 2.81
CA ALA A 52 0.53 -16.25 2.74
C ALA A 52 1.38 -17.52 2.69
N MET A 53 1.06 -18.54 3.51
CA MET A 53 1.75 -19.82 3.52
C MET A 53 1.53 -20.61 2.24
N GLU A 54 0.32 -20.62 1.69
CA GLU A 54 0.03 -21.23 0.40
C GLU A 54 0.90 -20.64 -0.70
N VAL A 55 0.92 -19.30 -0.85
CA VAL A 55 1.73 -18.61 -1.85
C VAL A 55 3.24 -18.88 -1.67
N LEU A 56 3.73 -18.86 -0.43
CA LEU A 56 5.14 -19.11 -0.12
C LEU A 56 5.58 -20.55 -0.41
N LEU A 57 4.75 -21.53 -0.04
CA LEU A 57 5.15 -22.94 -0.06
C LEU A 57 4.88 -23.61 -1.41
N THR A 58 3.87 -23.16 -2.15
CA THR A 58 3.55 -23.71 -3.47
C THR A 58 4.24 -22.96 -4.61
N GLY A 59 4.44 -21.64 -4.46
CA GLY A 59 4.92 -20.77 -5.52
C GLY A 59 3.95 -20.67 -6.70
N ASP A 60 2.70 -21.02 -6.51
CA ASP A 60 1.68 -20.98 -7.55
C ASP A 60 1.27 -19.56 -7.92
N ARG A 61 0.80 -19.40 -9.15
CA ARG A 61 0.34 -18.11 -9.64
C ARG A 61 -1.10 -17.88 -9.21
N PHE A 62 -1.40 -16.62 -8.89
CA PHE A 62 -2.75 -16.14 -8.70
C PHE A 62 -2.99 -14.89 -9.57
N ASP A 63 -4.24 -14.67 -9.98
CA ASP A 63 -4.64 -13.59 -10.86
C ASP A 63 -4.96 -12.28 -10.11
N ALA A 64 -5.23 -11.22 -10.88
CA ALA A 64 -5.54 -9.91 -10.35
C ALA A 64 -6.83 -9.90 -9.51
N ALA A 65 -7.88 -10.61 -9.95
CA ALA A 65 -9.14 -10.69 -9.23
C ALA A 65 -8.98 -11.37 -7.86
N THR A 66 -8.16 -12.42 -7.80
CA THR A 66 -7.81 -13.08 -6.54
C THR A 66 -6.97 -12.17 -5.64
N ALA A 67 -6.00 -11.42 -6.22
CA ALA A 67 -5.19 -10.46 -5.49
C ALA A 67 -6.04 -9.34 -4.85
N GLU A 68 -7.05 -8.84 -5.57
CA GLU A 68 -8.01 -7.85 -5.05
C GLU A 68 -8.88 -8.43 -3.94
N ARG A 69 -9.45 -9.62 -4.16
CA ARG A 69 -10.28 -10.32 -3.15
C ARG A 69 -9.52 -10.58 -1.85
N TRP A 70 -8.22 -10.86 -1.92
CA TRP A 70 -7.36 -11.05 -0.75
C TRP A 70 -6.89 -9.74 -0.11
N GLY A 71 -7.17 -8.60 -0.71
CA GLY A 71 -6.68 -7.29 -0.26
C GLY A 71 -5.18 -7.07 -0.54
N PHE A 72 -4.58 -7.88 -1.42
CA PHE A 72 -3.18 -7.74 -1.81
C PHE A 72 -2.97 -6.56 -2.77
N VAL A 73 -3.94 -6.28 -3.64
CA VAL A 73 -4.02 -5.05 -4.44
C VAL A 73 -5.27 -4.26 -4.08
N ASN A 74 -5.20 -2.93 -4.20
CA ASN A 74 -6.28 -2.03 -3.80
C ASN A 74 -7.34 -1.89 -4.88
N LYS A 75 -6.96 -2.10 -6.15
CA LYS A 75 -7.88 -1.99 -7.27
C LYS A 75 -7.36 -2.71 -8.51
N VAL A 76 -8.28 -3.37 -9.21
CA VAL A 76 -8.06 -3.97 -10.52
C VAL A 76 -8.80 -3.15 -11.57
N VAL A 77 -8.14 -2.87 -12.71
CA VAL A 77 -8.66 -2.04 -13.80
C VAL A 77 -8.21 -2.57 -15.15
N PRO A 78 -8.90 -2.24 -16.25
CA PRO A 78 -8.39 -2.45 -17.61
C PRO A 78 -7.00 -1.82 -17.78
N LEU A 79 -6.17 -2.41 -18.65
CA LEU A 79 -4.77 -1.99 -18.82
C LEU A 79 -4.62 -0.50 -19.17
N GLU A 80 -5.48 -0.01 -20.04
CA GLU A 80 -5.49 1.38 -20.49
C GLU A 80 -5.79 2.39 -19.36
N GLN A 81 -6.45 1.96 -18.30
CA GLN A 81 -6.78 2.80 -17.13
C GLN A 81 -5.73 2.69 -16.02
N LEU A 82 -4.77 1.77 -16.10
CA LEU A 82 -3.85 1.45 -15.02
C LEU A 82 -3.06 2.67 -14.56
N GLN A 83 -2.43 3.37 -15.50
CA GLN A 83 -1.57 4.52 -15.19
C GLN A 83 -2.37 5.69 -14.61
N GLU A 84 -3.51 6.04 -15.20
CA GLU A 84 -4.33 7.15 -14.70
C GLU A 84 -4.90 6.85 -13.31
N THR A 85 -5.32 5.61 -13.08
CA THR A 85 -5.79 5.18 -11.75
C THR A 85 -4.67 5.27 -10.72
N ALA A 86 -3.46 4.79 -11.04
CA ALA A 86 -2.32 4.86 -10.12
C ALA A 86 -1.94 6.32 -9.82
N LEU A 87 -1.91 7.21 -10.82
CA LEU A 87 -1.65 8.64 -10.63
C LEU A 87 -2.73 9.32 -9.78
N THR A 88 -3.99 8.92 -9.93
CA THR A 88 -5.10 9.43 -9.11
C THR A 88 -4.90 9.07 -7.64
N TYR A 89 -4.48 7.81 -7.33
CA TYR A 89 -4.09 7.46 -5.97
C TYR A 89 -2.90 8.29 -5.49
N ALA A 90 -1.84 8.41 -6.30
CA ALA A 90 -0.63 9.13 -5.91
C ALA A 90 -0.91 10.61 -5.57
N ARG A 91 -1.75 11.29 -6.33
CA ARG A 91 -2.18 12.68 -6.07
C ARG A 91 -2.97 12.85 -4.77
N ARG A 92 -3.60 11.79 -4.26
CA ARG A 92 -4.42 11.80 -3.03
C ARG A 92 -3.63 11.41 -1.78
N LEU A 93 -2.39 10.92 -1.92
CA LEU A 93 -1.58 10.42 -0.81
C LEU A 93 -0.74 11.57 -0.23
N ASN A 94 -1.29 12.28 0.77
CA ASN A 94 -0.63 13.45 1.36
C ASN A 94 0.13 13.21 2.68
N SER A 95 -0.13 12.12 3.42
CA SER A 95 0.45 11.95 4.76
C SER A 95 0.67 10.50 5.10
N LYS A 96 1.84 9.96 4.74
CA LYS A 96 2.13 8.55 5.01
C LYS A 96 3.18 8.27 6.09
N GLU A 97 4.01 9.24 6.46
CA GLU A 97 5.11 9.02 7.40
C GLU A 97 4.65 8.40 8.73
N LEU A 98 3.58 8.95 9.31
CA LEU A 98 3.04 8.44 10.57
C LEU A 98 2.46 7.03 10.43
N ALA A 99 1.73 6.75 9.35
CA ALA A 99 1.14 5.44 9.10
C ALA A 99 2.22 4.36 8.86
N LEU A 100 3.30 4.70 8.16
CA LEU A 100 4.42 3.79 7.92
C LEU A 100 5.14 3.42 9.20
N ARG A 101 5.36 4.39 10.10
CA ARG A 101 6.05 4.16 11.38
C ARG A 101 5.19 3.47 12.44
N SER A 102 3.87 3.46 12.30
CA SER A 102 2.95 2.90 13.28
C SER A 102 3.22 1.42 13.62
N ARG A 103 3.78 0.66 12.67
CA ARG A 103 4.09 -0.77 12.85
C ARG A 103 5.40 -1.04 13.62
N GLU A 104 6.27 -0.03 13.71
CA GLU A 104 7.61 -0.14 14.32
C GLU A 104 7.64 0.35 15.76
N MET A 105 6.52 0.82 16.30
CA MET A 105 6.44 1.41 17.63
C MET A 105 5.32 0.81 18.48
N SER A 106 5.38 1.03 19.78
CA SER A 106 4.29 0.69 20.68
C SER A 106 3.06 1.55 20.38
N LEU A 107 1.86 1.05 20.68
CA LEU A 107 0.62 1.84 20.52
C LEU A 107 0.67 3.17 21.28
N ALA A 108 1.27 3.17 22.49
CA ALA A 108 1.42 4.36 23.30
C ALA A 108 2.33 5.41 22.64
N ASP A 109 3.43 4.98 22.04
CA ASP A 109 4.35 5.87 21.33
C ASP A 109 3.72 6.35 20.01
N GLY A 110 2.96 5.47 19.34
CA GLY A 110 2.16 5.82 18.17
C GLY A 110 1.20 6.99 18.47
N PHE A 111 0.43 6.92 19.55
CA PHE A 111 -0.46 8.01 19.96
C PHE A 111 0.27 9.32 20.30
N ARG A 112 1.43 9.24 20.93
CA ARG A 112 2.24 10.45 21.22
C ARG A 112 2.74 11.10 19.95
N MET A 113 3.20 10.29 18.99
CA MET A 113 3.67 10.77 17.69
C MET A 113 2.52 11.35 16.86
N GLU A 114 1.36 10.70 16.85
CA GLU A 114 0.15 11.21 16.20
C GLU A 114 -0.24 12.59 16.75
N LEU A 115 -0.26 12.75 18.06
CA LEU A 115 -0.56 14.03 18.70
C LEU A 115 0.47 15.11 18.34
N PHE A 116 1.75 14.75 18.27
CA PHE A 116 2.83 15.66 17.88
C PHE A 116 2.66 16.13 16.43
N PHE A 117 2.50 15.20 15.48
CA PHE A 117 2.27 15.55 14.07
C PHE A 117 0.98 16.33 13.86
N ASN A 118 -0.10 15.98 14.55
CA ASN A 118 -1.35 16.74 14.49
C ASN A 118 -1.16 18.20 14.89
N ARG A 119 -0.43 18.45 15.99
CA ARG A 119 -0.11 19.83 16.41
C ARG A 119 0.73 20.58 15.40
N MET A 120 1.72 19.92 14.78
CA MET A 120 2.51 20.52 13.71
C MET A 120 1.65 20.90 12.50
N LEU A 121 0.80 19.97 12.05
CA LEU A 121 -0.08 20.19 10.90
C LEU A 121 -1.11 21.28 11.15
N GLN A 122 -1.65 21.40 12.38
CA GLN A 122 -2.57 22.47 12.76
C GLN A 122 -1.96 23.89 12.65
N ALA A 123 -0.65 24.00 12.64
CA ALA A 123 0.06 25.27 12.44
C ALA A 123 0.23 25.66 10.97
N THR A 124 -0.11 24.78 10.03
CA THR A 124 0.08 24.99 8.58
C THR A 124 -1.08 25.76 7.94
N GLU A 125 -0.81 26.41 6.82
CA GLU A 125 -1.86 27.02 5.99
C GLU A 125 -2.78 25.96 5.35
N ASP A 126 -2.24 24.79 5.04
CA ASP A 126 -3.03 23.67 4.51
C ASP A 126 -4.11 23.19 5.50
N PHE A 127 -3.85 23.23 6.80
CA PHE A 127 -4.86 22.93 7.81
C PHE A 127 -5.99 23.95 7.81
N LYS A 128 -5.67 25.26 7.71
CA LYS A 128 -6.66 26.33 7.62
C LYS A 128 -7.50 26.20 6.37
N GLU A 129 -6.84 25.96 5.22
CA GLU A 129 -7.50 25.74 3.93
C GLU A 129 -8.42 24.49 3.98
N GLY A 130 -7.95 23.38 4.55
CA GLY A 130 -8.75 22.17 4.69
C GLY A 130 -10.01 22.39 5.52
N SER A 131 -9.89 23.13 6.61
CA SER A 131 -11.00 23.46 7.50
C SER A 131 -12.00 24.41 6.81
N ALA A 132 -11.53 25.43 6.09
CA ALA A 132 -12.37 26.36 5.33
C ALA A 132 -13.10 25.64 4.17
N ALA A 133 -12.37 24.85 3.39
CA ALA A 133 -12.92 24.09 2.28
C ALA A 133 -14.02 23.13 2.73
N PHE A 134 -13.82 22.45 3.87
CA PHE A 134 -14.84 21.58 4.46
C PHE A 134 -16.12 22.35 4.84
N ALA A 135 -15.97 23.50 5.52
CA ALA A 135 -17.11 24.35 5.89
C ALA A 135 -17.86 24.90 4.68
N GLU A 136 -17.13 25.25 3.62
CA GLU A 136 -17.66 25.80 2.36
C GLU A 136 -18.13 24.72 1.36
N LYS A 137 -17.98 23.45 1.69
CA LYS A 137 -18.34 22.29 0.84
C LYS A 137 -17.68 22.32 -0.54
N ARG A 138 -16.44 22.76 -0.63
CA ARG A 138 -15.60 22.77 -1.84
C ARG A 138 -14.39 21.88 -1.70
N ASN A 139 -13.69 21.62 -2.80
CA ASN A 139 -12.41 20.94 -2.77
C ASN A 139 -11.32 21.86 -2.19
N ALA A 140 -10.51 21.33 -1.26
CA ALA A 140 -9.36 22.03 -0.72
C ALA A 140 -8.23 22.18 -1.76
N ARG A 141 -7.47 23.26 -1.69
CA ARG A 141 -6.30 23.54 -2.53
C ARG A 141 -5.06 23.62 -1.65
N PHE A 142 -4.43 22.48 -1.42
CA PHE A 142 -3.23 22.39 -0.60
C PHE A 142 -1.99 22.90 -1.34
N THR A 143 -1.13 23.60 -0.63
CA THR A 143 0.11 24.21 -1.15
C THR A 143 1.37 23.60 -0.52
N SER A 144 1.21 22.68 0.45
CA SER A 144 2.29 22.05 1.22
C SER A 144 3.09 23.06 2.08
N THR A 145 2.42 24.08 2.63
CA THR A 145 2.99 25.13 3.50
C THR A 145 2.29 25.18 4.85
#